data_e35ec7441e1acc1786b10e5a81dfc850
#
_entry.id   e35ec7441e1acc1786b10e5a81dfc850
#
_cell.length_a   1.000
_cell.length_b   1.000
_cell.length_c   1.000
_cell.angle_alpha   90.00
_cell.angle_beta   90.00
_cell.angle_gamma   90.00
#
_symmetry.space_group_name_H-M   'P 1'
#
loop_
_entity.id
_entity.type
_entity.pdbx_description
1 polymer ?
#
loop_
_entity_poly.entity_id
_entity_poly.type
_entity_poly.pdbx_seq_one_letter_code
_entity_poly.pdbx_strand_id
1 'polypeptide(L)'
;MPIHITSNSKSLSVQPPSKDELRSIIEQELKQQGPDADLNFIDTSFITDMSYLFRRSYDKDRVDDSVVFYIRDIKIDSWDVSNVTNMYAMFSGQMHFNCNLSHWDVRNVKNLDFMFHGCSKLRCDLSGWKPCTKHISWVTFDGCDCMPIEFRLPLR
;
A
#
# COMPACT_ATOMS: atom_id res chain seq x y z
N MET A 1 19.82 -5.19 -15.76
CA MET A 1 19.22 -5.69 -16.99
C MET A 1 17.73 -5.49 -16.92
N PRO A 2 17.08 -4.88 -17.89
CA PRO A 2 15.63 -4.76 -17.88
C PRO A 2 15.02 -6.14 -18.12
N ILE A 3 14.17 -6.56 -17.19
CA ILE A 3 13.36 -7.76 -17.37
C ILE A 3 12.24 -7.40 -18.33
N HIS A 4 12.33 -7.88 -19.57
CA HIS A 4 11.21 -7.82 -20.51
C HIS A 4 10.14 -8.81 -20.06
N ILE A 5 9.03 -8.30 -19.51
CA ILE A 5 7.82 -9.10 -19.31
C ILE A 5 7.03 -8.98 -20.61
N THR A 6 7.12 -10.00 -21.46
CA THR A 6 6.23 -10.15 -22.61
C THR A 6 4.87 -10.62 -22.13
N SER A 7 3.83 -9.91 -22.56
CA SER A 7 2.43 -10.29 -22.37
C SER A 7 2.15 -11.62 -23.05
N ASN A 8 2.16 -12.72 -22.33
CA ASN A 8 1.24 -13.85 -22.50
C ASN A 8 1.50 -14.95 -21.47
N SER A 9 0.41 -15.43 -20.91
CA SER A 9 0.24 -16.66 -20.08
C SER A 9 0.49 -16.52 -18.58
N LYS A 10 -0.55 -16.95 -17.87
CA LYS A 10 -0.64 -17.43 -16.49
C LYS A 10 0.67 -17.52 -15.69
N SER A 11 0.66 -16.78 -14.57
CA SER A 11 1.39 -17.04 -13.31
C SER A 11 2.91 -17.16 -13.37
N LEU A 12 3.60 -16.13 -13.84
CA LEU A 12 4.94 -15.88 -13.35
C LEU A 12 4.82 -14.82 -12.24
N SER A 13 4.85 -15.26 -10.99
CA SER A 13 4.99 -14.33 -9.88
C SER A 13 6.38 -13.70 -9.97
N VAL A 14 6.46 -12.39 -9.84
CA VAL A 14 7.71 -11.66 -9.75
C VAL A 14 8.00 -11.40 -8.28
N GLN A 15 9.16 -11.82 -7.80
CA GLN A 15 9.57 -11.64 -6.41
C GLN A 15 10.68 -10.57 -6.34
N PRO A 16 10.34 -9.32 -6.01
CA PRO A 16 11.35 -8.27 -5.88
C PRO A 16 12.20 -8.53 -4.63
N PRO A 17 13.54 -8.47 -4.75
CA PRO A 17 14.42 -8.70 -3.60
C PRO A 17 14.49 -7.50 -2.65
N SER A 18 13.97 -6.35 -3.04
CA SER A 18 14.03 -5.12 -2.26
C SER A 18 12.79 -4.26 -2.47
N LYS A 19 12.59 -3.32 -1.55
CA LYS A 19 11.56 -2.29 -1.65
C LYS A 19 11.73 -1.40 -2.90
N ASP A 20 12.97 -1.07 -3.26
CA ASP A 20 13.23 -0.20 -4.41
C ASP A 20 12.86 -0.89 -5.72
N GLU A 21 13.15 -2.19 -5.84
CA GLU A 21 12.71 -2.96 -7.00
C GLU A 21 11.19 -3.16 -7.01
N LEU A 22 10.58 -3.44 -5.86
CA LEU A 22 9.13 -3.49 -5.75
C LEU A 22 8.50 -2.18 -6.24
N ARG A 23 9.02 -1.05 -5.80
CA ARG A 23 8.55 0.27 -6.22
C ARG A 23 8.69 0.47 -7.72
N SER A 24 9.83 0.10 -8.29
CA SER A 24 10.07 0.21 -9.74
C SER A 24 9.07 -0.62 -10.56
N ILE A 25 8.75 -1.83 -10.12
CA ILE A 25 7.74 -2.69 -10.76
C ILE A 25 6.35 -2.03 -10.67
N ILE A 26 5.96 -1.56 -9.48
CA ILE A 26 4.68 -0.86 -9.28
C ILE A 26 4.56 0.36 -10.19
N GLU A 27 5.59 1.18 -10.26
CA GLU A 27 5.60 2.37 -11.11
C GLU A 27 5.43 2.03 -12.59
N GLN A 28 6.09 0.98 -13.05
CA GLN A 28 5.95 0.50 -14.42
C GLN A 28 4.53 0.02 -14.69
N GLU A 29 3.95 -0.77 -13.80
CA GLU A 29 2.60 -1.30 -13.96
C GLU A 29 1.54 -0.19 -13.91
N LEU A 30 1.67 0.78 -13.00
CA LEU A 30 0.78 1.93 -12.95
C LEU A 30 0.85 2.80 -14.20
N LYS A 31 2.02 2.91 -14.84
CA LYS A 31 2.17 3.59 -16.15
C LYS A 31 1.42 2.85 -17.26
N GLN A 32 1.40 1.53 -17.22
CA GLN A 32 0.78 0.70 -18.26
C GLN A 32 -0.71 0.50 -18.03
N GLN A 33 -1.13 0.20 -16.81
CA GLN A 33 -2.50 -0.22 -16.48
C GLN A 33 -3.33 0.91 -15.86
N GLY A 34 -2.70 1.98 -15.37
CA GLY A 34 -3.40 3.07 -14.70
C GLY A 34 -3.70 2.82 -13.22
N PRO A 35 -4.61 3.63 -12.62
CA PRO A 35 -4.81 3.69 -11.17
C PRO A 35 -5.49 2.45 -10.55
N ASP A 36 -5.98 1.53 -11.37
CA ASP A 36 -6.66 0.30 -10.96
C ASP A 36 -5.83 -0.96 -11.31
N ALA A 37 -4.52 -0.80 -11.45
CA ALA A 37 -3.61 -1.86 -11.87
C ALA A 37 -3.75 -3.14 -11.02
N ASP A 38 -3.63 -4.29 -11.69
CA ASP A 38 -3.54 -5.59 -11.01
C ASP A 38 -2.07 -5.90 -10.70
N LEU A 39 -1.74 -5.87 -9.41
CA LEU A 39 -0.40 -6.09 -8.87
C LEU A 39 -0.31 -7.43 -8.10
N ASN A 40 -1.34 -8.26 -8.14
CA ASN A 40 -1.40 -9.52 -7.41
C ASN A 40 -0.37 -10.56 -7.88
N PHE A 41 0.23 -10.36 -9.05
CA PHE A 41 1.31 -11.21 -9.55
C PHE A 41 2.65 -10.99 -8.83
N ILE A 42 2.76 -9.94 -8.01
CA ILE A 42 3.98 -9.63 -7.26
C ILE A 42 4.00 -10.43 -5.96
N ASP A 43 5.02 -11.26 -5.79
CA ASP A 43 5.28 -11.95 -4.53
C ASP A 43 6.03 -11.01 -3.57
N THR A 44 5.33 -10.55 -2.55
CA THR A 44 5.86 -9.59 -1.57
C THR A 44 6.39 -10.25 -0.28
N SER A 45 6.44 -11.57 -0.23
CA SER A 45 6.76 -12.34 0.98
C SER A 45 8.13 -12.02 1.61
N PHE A 46 9.09 -11.50 0.83
CA PHE A 46 10.40 -11.08 1.35
C PHE A 46 10.48 -9.61 1.79
N ILE A 47 9.43 -8.83 1.55
CA ILE A 47 9.44 -7.41 1.87
C ILE A 47 9.11 -7.21 3.35
N THR A 48 9.97 -6.49 4.05
CA THR A 48 9.81 -6.17 5.47
C THR A 48 9.48 -4.71 5.75
N ASP A 49 9.75 -3.83 4.79
CA ASP A 49 9.47 -2.39 4.85
C ASP A 49 8.67 -1.95 3.61
N MET A 50 7.45 -1.50 3.84
CA MET A 50 6.56 -0.92 2.82
C MET A 50 6.28 0.56 3.08
N SER A 51 7.10 1.22 3.91
CA SER A 51 6.93 2.64 4.19
C SER A 51 6.99 3.47 2.90
N TYR A 52 6.07 4.43 2.78
CA TYR A 52 5.97 5.36 1.64
C TYR A 52 5.69 4.71 0.26
N LEU A 53 5.42 3.40 0.18
CA LEU A 53 5.40 2.66 -1.10
C LEU A 53 4.47 3.27 -2.15
N PHE A 54 3.29 3.72 -1.75
CA PHE A 54 2.31 4.40 -2.60
C PHE A 54 2.04 5.85 -2.17
N ARG A 55 2.92 6.44 -1.36
CA ARG A 55 2.70 7.81 -0.88
C ARG A 55 2.60 8.78 -2.04
N ARG A 56 1.55 9.61 -2.02
CA ARG A 56 1.43 10.75 -2.91
C ARG A 56 1.93 12.02 -2.21
N SER A 57 2.93 12.67 -2.79
CA SER A 57 3.35 14.00 -2.35
C SER A 57 2.55 15.07 -3.10
N TYR A 58 2.06 16.07 -2.37
CA TYR A 58 1.42 17.27 -2.96
C TYR A 58 2.42 18.41 -3.17
N ASP A 59 3.67 18.21 -2.77
CA ASP A 59 4.69 19.23 -2.85
C ASP A 59 5.17 19.38 -4.30
N LYS A 60 4.75 20.45 -4.94
CA LYS A 60 5.12 20.78 -6.33
C LYS A 60 6.61 21.09 -6.50
N ASP A 61 7.31 21.34 -5.40
CA ASP A 61 8.71 21.76 -5.38
C ASP A 61 9.68 20.58 -5.10
N ARG A 62 9.16 19.42 -4.79
CA ARG A 62 9.96 18.21 -4.70
C ARG A 62 10.21 17.61 -6.08
N VAL A 63 11.40 17.87 -6.57
CA VAL A 63 11.98 17.25 -7.79
C VAL A 63 12.48 15.83 -7.47
N ASP A 64 11.90 15.15 -6.51
CA ASP A 64 12.11 13.72 -6.46
C ASP A 64 11.07 13.07 -7.38
N ASP A 65 11.53 12.23 -8.27
CA ASP A 65 10.74 11.45 -9.22
C ASP A 65 9.79 10.45 -8.53
N SER A 66 9.33 10.76 -7.33
CA SER A 66 8.26 10.03 -6.69
C SER A 66 7.01 10.27 -7.52
N VAL A 67 6.79 9.34 -8.39
CA VAL A 67 5.77 9.37 -9.42
C VAL A 67 4.45 9.74 -8.76
N VAL A 68 3.87 10.84 -9.21
CA VAL A 68 2.57 11.35 -8.80
C VAL A 68 1.48 10.42 -9.36
N PHE A 69 1.57 9.12 -9.11
CA PHE A 69 0.46 8.23 -9.41
C PHE A 69 -0.56 8.37 -8.30
N TYR A 70 -1.77 8.68 -8.68
CA TYR A 70 -2.87 8.35 -7.79
C TYR A 70 -3.30 6.90 -8.07
N ILE A 71 -3.59 6.18 -7.02
CA ILE A 71 -4.17 4.84 -7.07
C ILE A 71 -5.63 4.91 -6.62
N ARG A 72 -6.44 3.99 -7.12
CA ARG A 72 -7.86 3.93 -6.79
C ARG A 72 -8.23 2.55 -6.26
N ASP A 73 -8.40 1.59 -7.13
CA ASP A 73 -8.80 0.22 -6.81
C ASP A 73 -7.75 -0.79 -7.33
N ILE A 74 -6.49 -0.56 -6.94
CA ILE A 74 -5.42 -1.48 -7.29
C ILE A 74 -5.67 -2.86 -6.67
N LYS A 75 -5.27 -3.91 -7.37
CA LYS A 75 -5.39 -5.28 -6.87
C LYS A 75 -4.10 -5.69 -6.17
N ILE A 76 -4.13 -5.69 -4.85
CA ILE A 76 -3.05 -6.09 -3.95
C ILE A 76 -3.56 -6.94 -2.79
N ASP A 77 -4.79 -7.42 -2.90
CA ASP A 77 -5.46 -8.20 -1.87
C ASP A 77 -4.78 -9.55 -1.59
N SER A 78 -4.08 -10.12 -2.58
CA SER A 78 -3.31 -11.35 -2.42
C SER A 78 -1.85 -11.15 -1.95
N TRP A 79 -1.42 -9.92 -1.72
CA TRP A 79 -0.05 -9.67 -1.23
C TRP A 79 0.19 -10.32 0.12
N ASP A 80 1.29 -11.05 0.23
CA ASP A 80 1.78 -11.54 1.52
C ASP A 80 2.54 -10.42 2.23
N VAL A 81 1.93 -9.87 3.28
CA VAL A 81 2.50 -8.81 4.12
C VAL A 81 2.91 -9.33 5.50
N SER A 82 2.90 -10.65 5.70
CA SER A 82 3.16 -11.27 7.01
C SER A 82 4.55 -10.98 7.58
N ASN A 83 5.52 -10.67 6.73
CA ASN A 83 6.87 -10.29 7.13
C ASN A 83 7.09 -8.76 7.24
N VAL A 84 6.08 -7.96 6.91
CA VAL A 84 6.19 -6.51 6.96
C VAL A 84 6.14 -6.02 8.40
N THR A 85 7.12 -5.18 8.76
CA THR A 85 7.21 -4.56 10.09
C THR A 85 6.95 -3.06 10.06
N ASN A 86 7.05 -2.41 8.90
CA ASN A 86 6.88 -0.97 8.75
C ASN A 86 6.00 -0.64 7.55
N MET A 87 4.86 0.01 7.82
CA MET A 87 3.91 0.53 6.83
C MET A 87 3.69 2.05 6.98
N TYR A 88 4.69 2.76 7.54
CA TYR A 88 4.61 4.21 7.73
C TYR A 88 4.24 4.91 6.42
N ALA A 89 3.19 5.72 6.45
CA ALA A 89 2.73 6.55 5.33
C ALA A 89 2.55 5.80 3.99
N MET A 90 2.31 4.46 4.01
CA MET A 90 2.30 3.62 2.80
C MET A 90 1.33 4.12 1.73
N PHE A 91 0.13 4.56 2.11
CA PHE A 91 -0.89 5.09 1.20
C PHE A 91 -1.20 6.57 1.42
N SER A 92 -0.38 7.27 2.20
CA SER A 92 -0.61 8.67 2.54
C SER A 92 -0.86 9.54 1.31
N GLY A 93 -1.91 10.36 1.34
CA GLY A 93 -2.28 11.28 0.28
C GLY A 93 -3.05 10.66 -0.90
N GLN A 94 -3.35 9.37 -0.85
CA GLN A 94 -4.10 8.69 -1.90
C GLN A 94 -5.61 8.86 -1.72
N MET A 95 -6.13 10.02 -2.09
CA MET A 95 -7.52 10.44 -1.83
C MET A 95 -8.58 9.50 -2.41
N HIS A 96 -8.28 8.82 -3.52
CA HIS A 96 -9.21 7.94 -4.22
C HIS A 96 -9.01 6.45 -3.90
N PHE A 97 -8.03 6.14 -3.06
CA PHE A 97 -7.70 4.76 -2.72
C PHE A 97 -8.83 4.09 -1.94
N ASN A 98 -9.28 2.95 -2.42
CA ASN A 98 -10.30 2.14 -1.77
C ASN A 98 -10.16 0.66 -2.18
N CYS A 99 -9.17 0.00 -1.65
CA CYS A 99 -8.89 -1.43 -1.89
C CYS A 99 -9.25 -2.24 -0.65
N ASN A 100 -9.66 -3.49 -0.84
CA ASN A 100 -9.93 -4.39 0.28
C ASN A 100 -8.62 -4.98 0.83
N LEU A 101 -8.25 -4.58 2.04
CA LEU A 101 -7.06 -5.02 2.76
C LEU A 101 -7.41 -5.87 4.00
N SER A 102 -8.66 -6.24 4.21
CA SER A 102 -9.13 -6.91 5.43
C SER A 102 -8.42 -8.25 5.69
N HIS A 103 -7.92 -8.90 4.63
CA HIS A 103 -7.24 -10.20 4.71
C HIS A 103 -5.73 -10.12 4.97
N TRP A 104 -5.17 -8.91 5.00
CA TRP A 104 -3.73 -8.77 5.24
C TRP A 104 -3.35 -9.21 6.65
N ASP A 105 -2.34 -10.06 6.75
CA ASP A 105 -1.74 -10.45 8.03
C ASP A 105 -0.74 -9.39 8.51
N VAL A 106 -1.22 -8.49 9.36
CA VAL A 106 -0.43 -7.36 9.86
C VAL A 106 0.15 -7.61 11.27
N ARG A 107 0.16 -8.86 11.74
CA ARG A 107 0.58 -9.18 13.12
C ARG A 107 2.01 -8.77 13.45
N ASN A 108 2.89 -8.67 12.45
CA ASN A 108 4.28 -8.25 12.64
C ASN A 108 4.50 -6.75 12.43
N VAL A 109 3.47 -5.99 12.02
CA VAL A 109 3.59 -4.56 11.76
C VAL A 109 3.73 -3.78 13.07
N LYS A 110 4.78 -2.99 13.16
CA LYS A 110 5.15 -2.19 14.33
C LYS A 110 4.87 -0.70 14.13
N ASN A 111 4.77 -0.25 12.89
CA ASN A 111 4.52 1.15 12.57
C ASN A 111 3.47 1.28 11.47
N LEU A 112 2.35 1.93 11.81
CA LEU A 112 1.21 2.25 10.93
C LEU A 112 0.96 3.76 10.85
N ASP A 113 1.83 4.59 11.42
CA ASP A 113 1.60 6.03 11.48
C ASP A 113 1.45 6.61 10.06
N PHE A 114 0.45 7.46 9.90
CA PHE A 114 0.10 8.10 8.63
C PHE A 114 -0.24 7.14 7.47
N MET A 115 -0.37 5.82 7.71
CA MET A 115 -0.56 4.85 6.64
C MET A 115 -1.68 5.23 5.67
N PHE A 116 -2.79 5.70 6.18
CA PHE A 116 -3.96 6.10 5.39
C PHE A 116 -4.26 7.61 5.48
N HIS A 117 -3.30 8.41 5.94
CA HIS A 117 -3.51 9.86 6.05
C HIS A 117 -3.97 10.45 4.71
N GLY A 118 -5.12 11.15 4.74
CA GLY A 118 -5.70 11.74 3.54
C GLY A 118 -6.33 10.76 2.54
N CYS A 119 -6.54 9.50 2.90
CA CYS A 119 -7.28 8.52 2.09
C CYS A 119 -8.79 8.72 2.24
N SER A 120 -9.31 9.86 1.76
CA SER A 120 -10.68 10.31 2.05
C SER A 120 -11.78 9.39 1.54
N LYS A 121 -11.51 8.53 0.55
CA LYS A 121 -12.46 7.56 -0.01
C LYS A 121 -12.33 6.14 0.55
N LEU A 122 -11.36 5.90 1.44
CA LEU A 122 -11.16 4.57 2.04
C LEU A 122 -12.38 4.13 2.86
N ARG A 123 -12.86 2.90 2.61
CA ARG A 123 -13.98 2.28 3.30
C ARG A 123 -13.74 0.81 3.67
N CYS A 124 -12.50 0.36 3.61
CA CYS A 124 -12.12 -1.01 3.95
C CYS A 124 -12.34 -1.28 5.45
N ASP A 125 -12.96 -2.41 5.78
CA ASP A 125 -13.07 -2.84 7.18
C ASP A 125 -11.72 -3.41 7.65
N LEU A 126 -11.07 -2.69 8.54
CA LEU A 126 -9.79 -3.06 9.15
C LEU A 126 -9.92 -3.39 10.64
N SER A 127 -11.15 -3.49 11.17
CA SER A 127 -11.41 -3.77 12.59
C SER A 127 -10.80 -5.09 13.07
N GLY A 128 -10.62 -6.05 12.14
CA GLY A 128 -10.00 -7.35 12.40
C GLY A 128 -8.48 -7.35 12.46
N TRP A 129 -7.82 -6.25 12.09
CA TRP A 129 -6.37 -6.17 12.11
C TRP A 129 -5.81 -6.19 13.54
N LYS A 130 -4.73 -6.93 13.77
CA LYS A 130 -4.06 -7.05 15.07
C LYS A 130 -2.56 -6.81 14.94
N PRO A 131 -2.13 -5.57 14.62
CA PRO A 131 -0.71 -5.27 14.48
C PRO A 131 0.05 -5.42 15.82
N CYS A 132 1.34 -5.64 15.74
CA CYS A 132 2.23 -5.79 16.90
C CYS A 132 2.43 -4.46 17.66
N THR A 133 2.10 -3.32 17.05
CA THR A 133 2.27 -2.02 17.70
C THR A 133 1.39 -1.89 18.93
N LYS A 134 1.98 -1.31 19.99
CA LYS A 134 1.25 -1.00 21.23
C LYS A 134 0.40 0.27 21.13
N HIS A 135 0.69 1.10 20.15
CA HIS A 135 0.02 2.38 19.93
C HIS A 135 -0.42 2.50 18.48
N ILE A 136 -1.72 2.55 18.26
CA ILE A 136 -2.30 2.96 16.99
C ILE A 136 -2.73 4.40 17.18
N SER A 137 -2.05 5.29 16.49
CA SER A 137 -2.30 6.72 16.58
C SER A 137 -3.48 7.12 15.70
N TRP A 138 -4.21 8.17 16.12
CA TRP A 138 -5.24 8.79 15.29
C TRP A 138 -4.72 9.25 13.93
N VAL A 139 -3.42 9.57 13.83
CA VAL A 139 -2.78 9.99 12.56
C VAL A 139 -2.80 8.90 11.49
N THR A 140 -3.01 7.62 11.86
CA THR A 140 -3.15 6.52 10.90
C THR A 140 -4.33 6.75 9.95
N PHE A 141 -5.43 7.30 10.45
CA PHE A 141 -6.68 7.50 9.73
C PHE A 141 -7.08 8.97 9.58
N ASP A 142 -6.17 9.89 9.83
CA ASP A 142 -6.43 11.32 9.67
C ASP A 142 -6.81 11.64 8.21
N GLY A 143 -7.94 12.33 8.01
CA GLY A 143 -8.47 12.61 6.66
C GLY A 143 -9.13 11.42 5.94
N CYS A 144 -9.44 10.32 6.65
CA CYS A 144 -10.23 9.19 6.11
C CYS A 144 -11.74 9.44 6.32
N ASP A 145 -12.28 10.42 5.64
CA ASP A 145 -13.63 10.96 5.90
C ASP A 145 -14.76 9.97 5.60
N CYS A 146 -14.56 9.08 4.63
CA CYS A 146 -15.55 8.08 4.24
C CYS A 146 -15.49 6.77 5.04
N MET A 147 -14.47 6.59 5.87
CA MET A 147 -14.29 5.35 6.63
C MET A 147 -15.10 5.35 7.92
N PRO A 148 -16.07 4.44 8.08
CA PRO A 148 -16.81 4.29 9.33
C PRO A 148 -15.88 4.04 10.52
N ILE A 149 -16.19 4.61 11.67
CA ILE A 149 -15.33 4.50 12.85
C ILE A 149 -15.19 3.03 13.32
N GLU A 150 -16.23 2.25 13.15
CA GLU A 150 -16.25 0.82 13.47
C GLU A 150 -15.34 -0.03 12.57
N PHE A 151 -14.95 0.48 11.40
CA PHE A 151 -14.02 -0.19 10.49
C PHE A 151 -12.56 0.14 10.79
N ARG A 152 -12.33 1.15 11.62
CA ARG A 152 -10.99 1.53 12.02
C ARG A 152 -10.46 0.57 13.08
N LEU A 153 -9.14 0.45 13.10
CA LEU A 153 -8.47 -0.22 14.20
C LEU A 153 -8.82 0.48 15.53
N PRO A 154 -9.06 -0.26 16.61
CA PRO A 154 -9.28 0.35 17.93
C PRO A 154 -8.02 1.11 18.34
N LEU A 155 -8.19 2.38 18.66
CA LEU A 155 -7.11 3.21 19.23
C LEU A 155 -6.70 2.61 20.59
N ARG A 156 -5.42 2.44 20.78
CA ARG A 156 -4.84 1.89 22.00
C ARG A 156 -3.95 2.90 22.70
#